data_f5feb14986c5d7904507b27873e07420
#
_entry.id   f5feb14986c5d7904507b27873e07420
#
_cell.length_a   1.000
_cell.length_b   1.000
_cell.length_c   1.000
_cell.angle_alpha   90.00
_cell.angle_beta   90.00
_cell.angle_gamma   90.00
#
_symmetry.space_group_name_H-M   'P 1'
#
loop_
_entity.id
_entity.type
_entity.pdbx_description
1 polymer ?
#
loop_
_entity_poly.entity_id
_entity_poly.type
_entity_poly.pdbx_seq_one_letter_code
_entity_poly.pdbx_strand_id
1 'polypeptide(L)'
;MKAIIAVPATLALVYRAYSHKSLTPLGIVTAALTATAHAVHPWNLPFVLLCVFFLAGTRATKIKADVKAGLTLSSQGSGGGEGPRTHVQVLANSLMASILSLLHAYQLRMRRDAILIHREVPQGSFCYSWGGDLLVVGIIANYAAVCADTFSSELGILSRSSPRLITSFSLRKVPRGTNGGVTIWGLVAGLMGSMIIVTSALLFLPLCGEETKGRVGGGDSWTVNQKATLAWGLCLWGALGSVLDSFLGGWFQKSVRDVRSGKIVEGDGGVRVLTNEGAETHAHEHFDKITTDAKAKLLHGEGSHAVEKQSMGSVDGSSTADPYDPKDKHRGSHFGDLKPTRVAESGFDLLDNNDVNFLMAFTMSVGAIVLAGWYWGVPLDSILKA
;
A
#
# COMPACT_ATOMS: atom_id res chain seq x y z
N MET A 1 13.25 6.30 20.67
CA MET A 1 12.84 5.20 21.59
C MET A 1 14.06 4.61 22.29
N LYS A 2 13.91 3.99 23.47
CA LYS A 2 15.05 3.34 24.14
C LYS A 2 15.49 2.09 23.36
N ALA A 3 16.78 1.95 23.03
CA ALA A 3 17.32 0.81 22.27
C ALA A 3 16.99 -0.56 22.89
N ILE A 4 16.92 -0.62 24.21
CA ILE A 4 16.56 -1.83 24.96
C ILE A 4 15.16 -2.39 24.63
N ILE A 5 14.28 -1.55 24.07
CA ILE A 5 12.93 -1.97 23.60
C ILE A 5 12.94 -2.12 22.08
N ALA A 6 13.53 -1.17 21.36
CA ALA A 6 13.50 -1.16 19.89
C ALA A 6 14.22 -2.36 19.27
N VAL A 7 15.40 -2.72 19.81
CA VAL A 7 16.19 -3.84 19.24
C VAL A 7 15.48 -5.18 19.42
N PRO A 8 15.05 -5.59 20.62
CA PRO A 8 14.31 -6.86 20.76
C PRO A 8 13.01 -6.89 19.97
N ALA A 9 12.25 -5.77 19.92
CA ALA A 9 11.02 -5.70 19.16
C ALA A 9 11.27 -5.86 17.66
N THR A 10 12.27 -5.17 17.10
CA THR A 10 12.67 -5.32 15.69
C THR A 10 13.10 -6.75 15.38
N LEU A 11 13.92 -7.36 16.22
CA LEU A 11 14.35 -8.76 16.06
C LEU A 11 13.17 -9.73 16.10
N ALA A 12 12.22 -9.53 17.00
CA ALA A 12 11.00 -10.33 17.07
C ALA A 12 10.15 -10.19 15.79
N LEU A 13 10.01 -8.98 15.25
CA LEU A 13 9.29 -8.74 13.99
C LEU A 13 10.01 -9.34 12.78
N VAL A 14 11.34 -9.24 12.71
CA VAL A 14 12.17 -9.87 11.67
C VAL A 14 12.02 -11.41 11.75
N TYR A 15 12.15 -11.98 12.93
CA TYR A 15 11.94 -13.43 13.14
C TYR A 15 10.54 -13.86 12.70
N ARG A 16 9.52 -13.10 13.09
CA ARG A 16 8.13 -13.36 12.68
C ARG A 16 7.95 -13.27 11.17
N ALA A 17 8.51 -12.25 10.52
CA ALA A 17 8.44 -12.08 9.06
C ALA A 17 9.11 -13.24 8.31
N TYR A 18 10.27 -13.68 8.81
CA TYR A 18 11.01 -14.81 8.27
C TYR A 18 10.26 -16.15 8.49
N SER A 19 9.85 -16.45 9.71
CA SER A 19 9.19 -17.73 10.06
C SER A 19 7.83 -17.91 9.37
N HIS A 20 7.09 -16.83 9.18
CA HIS A 20 5.80 -16.83 8.48
C HIS A 20 5.88 -16.56 6.98
N LYS A 21 7.08 -16.39 6.42
CA LYS A 21 7.31 -16.05 5.00
C LYS A 21 6.43 -14.88 4.52
N SER A 22 6.24 -13.87 5.39
CA SER A 22 5.39 -12.72 5.07
C SER A 22 6.11 -11.62 4.28
N LEU A 23 7.44 -11.65 4.24
CA LEU A 23 8.30 -10.75 3.48
C LEU A 23 9.37 -11.56 2.71
N THR A 24 9.78 -11.04 1.56
CA THR A 24 10.97 -11.54 0.86
C THR A 24 12.24 -11.22 1.67
N PRO A 25 13.39 -11.89 1.43
CA PRO A 25 14.63 -11.57 2.15
C PRO A 25 15.02 -10.10 2.06
N LEU A 26 14.94 -9.49 0.88
CA LEU A 26 15.20 -8.06 0.69
C LEU A 26 14.12 -7.19 1.36
N GLY A 27 12.87 -7.65 1.37
CA GLY A 27 11.78 -7.03 2.11
C GLY A 27 12.03 -7.00 3.62
N ILE A 28 12.63 -8.06 4.19
CA ILE A 28 13.01 -8.11 5.63
C ILE A 28 14.11 -7.08 5.92
N VAL A 29 15.14 -6.98 5.08
CA VAL A 29 16.21 -5.99 5.25
C VAL A 29 15.63 -4.57 5.20
N THR A 30 14.79 -4.28 4.22
CA THR A 30 14.14 -2.97 4.07
C THR A 30 13.23 -2.66 5.25
N ALA A 31 12.44 -3.62 5.73
CA ALA A 31 11.61 -3.45 6.92
C ALA A 31 12.43 -3.18 8.19
N ALA A 32 13.59 -3.84 8.35
CA ALA A 32 14.50 -3.58 9.47
C ALA A 32 15.13 -2.17 9.40
N LEU A 33 15.51 -1.71 8.21
CA LEU A 33 16.01 -0.34 8.00
C LEU A 33 14.91 0.69 8.30
N THR A 34 13.68 0.46 7.83
CA THR A 34 12.51 1.29 8.14
C THR A 34 12.25 1.33 9.64
N ALA A 35 12.27 0.16 10.32
CA ALA A 35 12.09 0.08 11.76
C ALA A 35 13.18 0.87 12.51
N THR A 36 14.41 0.83 12.04
CA THR A 36 15.53 1.63 12.60
C THR A 36 15.26 3.13 12.43
N ALA A 37 14.83 3.59 11.25
CA ALA A 37 14.47 4.99 11.00
C ALA A 37 13.39 5.49 11.97
N HIS A 38 12.40 4.64 12.28
CA HIS A 38 11.34 4.96 13.25
C HIS A 38 11.85 4.90 14.70
N ALA A 39 12.74 3.96 15.01
CA ALA A 39 13.26 3.75 16.36
C ALA A 39 14.20 4.83 16.84
N VAL A 40 14.93 5.53 15.94
CA VAL A 40 15.80 6.67 16.30
C VAL A 40 15.01 7.91 16.73
N HIS A 41 13.70 7.92 16.51
CA HIS A 41 12.82 8.99 16.96
C HIS A 41 12.75 9.04 18.50
N PRO A 42 12.81 10.25 19.13
CA PRO A 42 12.73 10.39 20.59
C PRO A 42 11.43 9.84 21.19
N TRP A 43 10.31 10.00 20.47
CA TRP A 43 9.01 9.44 20.88
C TRP A 43 8.84 7.98 20.40
N ASN A 44 8.06 7.20 21.14
CA ASN A 44 7.77 5.82 20.77
C ASN A 44 6.76 5.72 19.61
N LEU A 45 5.99 6.77 19.36
CA LEU A 45 4.87 6.80 18.42
C LEU A 45 5.21 6.24 17.03
N PRO A 46 6.21 6.76 16.28
CA PRO A 46 6.44 6.29 14.91
C PRO A 46 6.71 4.80 14.84
N PHE A 47 7.54 4.28 15.75
CA PHE A 47 7.87 2.85 15.79
C PHE A 47 6.65 1.99 16.15
N VAL A 48 5.82 2.43 17.08
CA VAL A 48 4.59 1.70 17.45
C VAL A 48 3.64 1.66 16.26
N LEU A 49 3.44 2.76 15.55
CA LEU A 49 2.55 2.77 14.38
C LEU A 49 3.03 1.83 13.27
N LEU A 50 4.33 1.78 13.00
CA LEU A 50 4.92 0.80 12.09
C LEU A 50 4.63 -0.64 12.53
N CYS A 51 4.84 -0.95 13.82
CA CYS A 51 4.59 -2.28 14.37
C CYS A 51 3.11 -2.66 14.28
N VAL A 52 2.21 -1.74 14.65
CA VAL A 52 0.76 -1.98 14.61
C VAL A 52 0.31 -2.20 13.16
N PHE A 53 0.76 -1.37 12.23
CA PHE A 53 0.46 -1.54 10.80
C PHE A 53 0.93 -2.91 10.29
N PHE A 54 2.18 -3.29 10.57
CA PHE A 54 2.72 -4.58 10.14
C PHE A 54 1.91 -5.76 10.70
N LEU A 55 1.59 -5.74 11.99
CA LEU A 55 0.87 -6.83 12.65
C LEU A 55 -0.59 -6.89 12.18
N ALA A 56 -1.28 -5.75 12.14
CA ALA A 56 -2.67 -5.64 11.70
C ALA A 56 -2.81 -6.03 10.22
N GLY A 57 -1.96 -5.49 9.35
CA GLY A 57 -1.94 -5.81 7.93
C GLY A 57 -1.66 -7.29 7.68
N THR A 58 -0.63 -7.87 8.33
CA THR A 58 -0.35 -9.31 8.23
C THR A 58 -1.53 -10.17 8.74
N ARG A 59 -2.25 -9.70 9.75
CA ARG A 59 -3.45 -10.40 10.22
C ARG A 59 -4.58 -10.34 9.20
N ALA A 60 -4.83 -9.17 8.61
CA ALA A 60 -5.85 -8.99 7.57
C ALA A 60 -5.58 -9.87 6.34
N THR A 61 -4.34 -9.93 5.87
CA THR A 61 -3.92 -10.79 4.74
C THR A 61 -4.21 -12.28 5.03
N LYS A 62 -4.02 -12.75 6.26
CA LYS A 62 -4.24 -14.15 6.63
C LYS A 62 -5.71 -14.53 6.85
N ILE A 63 -6.62 -13.56 7.01
CA ILE A 63 -8.05 -13.86 7.16
C ILE A 63 -8.59 -14.48 5.88
N LYS A 64 -9.07 -15.74 5.97
CA LYS A 64 -9.64 -16.52 4.86
C LYS A 64 -8.75 -16.51 3.60
N ALA A 65 -7.42 -16.66 3.78
CA ALA A 65 -6.44 -16.62 2.69
C ALA A 65 -6.80 -17.62 1.57
N ASP A 66 -7.20 -18.86 1.91
CA ASP A 66 -7.58 -19.89 0.93
C ASP A 66 -8.80 -19.46 0.09
N VAL A 67 -9.78 -18.79 0.72
CA VAL A 67 -10.95 -18.26 0.01
C VAL A 67 -10.52 -17.13 -0.94
N LYS A 68 -9.66 -16.22 -0.49
CA LYS A 68 -9.16 -15.11 -1.32
C LYS A 68 -8.37 -15.62 -2.53
N ALA A 69 -7.50 -16.62 -2.33
CA ALA A 69 -6.74 -17.25 -3.41
C ALA A 69 -7.65 -17.87 -4.52
N GLY A 70 -8.87 -18.23 -4.16
CA GLY A 70 -9.87 -18.71 -5.12
C GLY A 70 -10.60 -17.62 -5.90
N LEU A 71 -10.48 -16.34 -5.51
CA LEU A 71 -11.25 -15.24 -6.10
C LEU A 71 -10.53 -14.54 -7.25
N THR A 72 -9.21 -14.55 -7.25
CA THR A 72 -8.34 -13.99 -8.28
C THR A 72 -7.42 -15.07 -8.85
N LEU A 73 -6.61 -14.74 -9.84
CA LEU A 73 -5.57 -15.60 -10.40
C LEU A 73 -4.21 -14.91 -10.25
N SER A 74 -3.17 -15.69 -9.94
CA SER A 74 -1.80 -15.21 -10.09
C SER A 74 -1.44 -15.17 -11.57
N SER A 75 -0.60 -14.23 -11.95
CA SER A 75 -0.03 -14.13 -13.30
C SER A 75 0.70 -15.39 -13.75
N GLN A 76 1.15 -16.21 -12.82
CA GLN A 76 1.79 -17.52 -13.11
C GLN A 76 0.79 -18.67 -13.27
N GLY A 77 -0.54 -18.37 -13.24
CA GLY A 77 -1.60 -19.36 -13.46
C GLY A 77 -1.96 -20.19 -12.23
N SER A 78 -1.37 -19.94 -11.07
CA SER A 78 -1.80 -20.51 -9.79
C SER A 78 -2.98 -19.73 -9.19
N GLY A 79 -3.57 -20.22 -8.09
CA GLY A 79 -4.56 -19.44 -7.34
C GLY A 79 -3.99 -18.08 -6.97
N GLY A 80 -4.81 -17.04 -7.04
CA GLY A 80 -4.45 -15.68 -6.64
C GLY A 80 -4.11 -15.60 -5.16
N GLY A 81 -3.64 -14.46 -4.76
CA GLY A 81 -3.23 -14.15 -3.41
C GLY A 81 -1.82 -13.54 -3.40
N GLU A 82 -1.64 -12.54 -2.58
CA GLU A 82 -0.34 -11.91 -2.44
C GLU A 82 0.70 -12.91 -1.88
N GLY A 83 1.79 -13.07 -2.61
CA GLY A 83 2.99 -13.74 -2.13
C GLY A 83 3.66 -12.96 -0.98
N PRO A 84 4.88 -13.35 -0.57
CA PRO A 84 5.65 -12.57 0.41
C PRO A 84 5.86 -11.14 -0.10
N ARG A 85 5.55 -10.14 0.73
CA ARG A 85 5.70 -8.72 0.36
C ARG A 85 7.16 -8.38 0.01
N THR A 86 7.34 -7.66 -1.07
CA THR A 86 8.64 -7.24 -1.58
C THR A 86 9.14 -5.98 -0.85
N HIS A 87 10.42 -5.65 -1.07
CA HIS A 87 11.01 -4.40 -0.56
C HIS A 87 10.31 -3.15 -1.13
N VAL A 88 9.83 -3.21 -2.39
CA VAL A 88 9.11 -2.10 -3.02
C VAL A 88 7.78 -1.87 -2.30
N GLN A 89 7.02 -2.94 -1.99
CA GLN A 89 5.78 -2.83 -1.21
C GLN A 89 6.01 -2.30 0.20
N VAL A 90 7.13 -2.67 0.84
CA VAL A 90 7.50 -2.12 2.16
C VAL A 90 7.73 -0.62 2.05
N LEU A 91 8.51 -0.16 1.07
CA LEU A 91 8.79 1.26 0.85
C LEU A 91 7.54 2.04 0.44
N ALA A 92 6.72 1.51 -0.46
CA ALA A 92 5.50 2.18 -0.90
C ALA A 92 4.61 2.59 0.31
N ASN A 93 4.55 1.73 1.32
CA ASN A 93 3.70 1.98 2.50
C ASN A 93 4.39 2.77 3.63
N SER A 94 5.73 2.78 3.72
CA SER A 94 6.43 3.29 4.90
C SER A 94 7.46 4.38 4.63
N LEU A 95 7.85 4.62 3.38
CA LEU A 95 8.92 5.57 3.04
C LEU A 95 8.56 6.99 3.49
N MET A 96 7.34 7.44 3.19
CA MET A 96 6.91 8.79 3.56
C MET A 96 6.90 8.97 5.09
N ALA A 97 6.32 8.00 5.83
CA ALA A 97 6.35 8.03 7.29
C ALA A 97 7.78 7.99 7.85
N SER A 98 8.71 7.26 7.21
CA SER A 98 10.13 7.23 7.60
C SER A 98 10.77 8.60 7.47
N ILE A 99 10.56 9.27 6.33
CA ILE A 99 11.08 10.62 6.07
C ILE A 99 10.53 11.60 7.11
N LEU A 100 9.20 11.62 7.31
CA LEU A 100 8.56 12.51 8.28
C LEU A 100 9.04 12.25 9.71
N SER A 101 9.25 10.98 10.08
CA SER A 101 9.75 10.60 11.40
C SER A 101 11.19 11.09 11.62
N LEU A 102 12.05 11.00 10.62
CA LEU A 102 13.42 11.50 10.70
C LEU A 102 13.46 13.03 10.79
N LEU A 103 12.64 13.72 10.00
CA LEU A 103 12.50 15.17 10.05
C LEU A 103 12.01 15.65 11.41
N HIS A 104 10.98 15.03 11.95
CA HIS A 104 10.46 15.39 13.28
C HIS A 104 11.47 15.06 14.40
N ALA A 105 12.18 13.93 14.29
CA ALA A 105 13.27 13.62 15.22
C ALA A 105 14.38 14.67 15.17
N TYR A 106 14.70 15.19 13.98
CA TYR A 106 15.66 16.27 13.81
C TYR A 106 15.16 17.56 14.48
N GLN A 107 13.90 17.97 14.28
CA GLN A 107 13.31 19.13 14.95
C GLN A 107 13.39 19.02 16.49
N LEU A 108 13.03 17.86 17.05
CA LEU A 108 13.11 17.65 18.50
C LEU A 108 14.55 17.72 19.03
N ARG A 109 15.54 17.31 18.24
CA ARG A 109 16.97 17.46 18.60
C ARG A 109 17.37 18.93 18.58
N MET A 110 17.03 19.68 17.55
CA MET A 110 17.32 21.11 17.46
C MET A 110 16.70 21.88 18.62
N ARG A 111 15.44 21.58 19.00
CA ARG A 111 14.79 22.17 20.18
C ARG A 111 15.57 21.89 21.48
N ARG A 112 16.05 20.65 21.63
CA ARG A 112 16.88 20.28 22.79
C ARG A 112 18.19 21.06 22.80
N ASP A 113 18.85 21.16 21.67
CA ASP A 113 20.12 21.81 21.54
C ASP A 113 20.01 23.34 21.72
N ALA A 114 18.89 23.95 21.30
CA ALA A 114 18.55 25.34 21.59
C ALA A 114 18.58 25.62 23.11
N ILE A 115 17.98 24.74 23.92
CA ILE A 115 18.02 24.90 25.39
C ILE A 115 19.39 24.63 25.97
N LEU A 116 20.00 23.51 25.60
CA LEU A 116 21.20 23.02 26.27
C LEU A 116 22.46 23.79 25.86
N ILE A 117 22.57 24.20 24.61
CA ILE A 117 23.77 24.84 24.04
C ILE A 117 23.57 26.35 23.95
N HIS A 118 22.48 26.79 23.36
CA HIS A 118 22.24 28.22 23.07
C HIS A 118 21.54 28.96 24.21
N ARG A 119 20.93 28.22 25.17
CA ARG A 119 20.13 28.77 26.28
C ARG A 119 18.96 29.63 25.80
N GLU A 120 18.42 29.28 24.64
CA GLU A 120 17.29 29.95 24.00
C GLU A 120 16.00 29.18 24.27
N VAL A 121 14.87 29.86 24.21
CA VAL A 121 13.54 29.21 24.28
C VAL A 121 13.27 28.53 22.93
N PRO A 122 13.06 27.20 22.90
CA PRO A 122 12.85 26.48 21.67
C PRO A 122 11.51 26.87 21.00
N GLN A 123 11.50 26.86 19.68
CA GLN A 123 10.25 27.00 18.93
C GLN A 123 9.52 25.63 18.91
N GLY A 124 8.42 25.54 19.68
CA GLY A 124 7.63 24.31 19.83
C GLY A 124 7.91 23.56 21.13
N SER A 125 7.19 22.48 21.34
CA SER A 125 7.16 21.70 22.58
C SER A 125 7.81 20.33 22.44
N PHE A 126 8.19 19.70 23.55
CA PHE A 126 8.65 18.30 23.61
C PHE A 126 7.52 17.30 23.79
N CYS A 127 6.34 17.79 24.16
CA CYS A 127 5.08 17.05 24.15
C CYS A 127 4.23 17.53 22.98
N TYR A 128 3.29 16.74 22.54
CA TYR A 128 2.39 17.10 21.43
C TYR A 128 1.27 18.02 21.95
N SER A 129 1.27 19.27 21.50
CA SER A 129 0.24 20.28 21.81
C SER A 129 -0.80 20.40 20.71
N TRP A 130 -1.98 20.94 21.00
CA TRP A 130 -2.97 21.30 19.99
C TRP A 130 -2.41 22.39 19.06
N GLY A 131 -2.47 22.17 17.75
CA GLY A 131 -1.83 23.08 16.80
C GLY A 131 -0.30 22.98 16.78
N GLY A 132 0.27 21.88 17.32
CA GLY A 132 1.70 21.65 17.38
C GLY A 132 2.28 21.05 16.09
N ASP A 133 3.21 20.11 16.24
CA ASP A 133 4.02 19.57 15.16
C ASP A 133 3.22 18.90 14.02
N LEU A 134 3.14 19.58 12.88
CA LEU A 134 2.43 19.12 11.68
C LEU A 134 2.97 17.79 11.14
N LEU A 135 4.28 17.53 11.26
CA LEU A 135 4.91 16.29 10.82
C LEU A 135 4.30 15.06 11.52
N VAL A 136 3.90 15.21 12.78
CA VAL A 136 3.25 14.12 13.55
C VAL A 136 1.90 13.75 12.95
N VAL A 137 1.13 14.75 12.50
CA VAL A 137 -0.13 14.52 11.79
C VAL A 137 0.11 13.73 10.52
N GLY A 138 1.13 14.11 9.74
CA GLY A 138 1.51 13.40 8.51
C GLY A 138 1.92 11.94 8.76
N ILE A 139 2.68 11.67 9.84
CA ILE A 139 3.08 10.29 10.22
C ILE A 139 1.85 9.45 10.56
N ILE A 140 0.92 9.98 11.36
CA ILE A 140 -0.31 9.25 11.73
C ILE A 140 -1.18 9.04 10.51
N ALA A 141 -1.36 10.07 9.68
CA ALA A 141 -2.16 10.02 8.45
C ALA A 141 -1.62 8.99 7.45
N ASN A 142 -0.29 8.88 7.29
CA ASN A 142 0.33 7.84 6.47
C ASN A 142 -0.14 6.45 6.92
N TYR A 143 0.10 6.10 8.18
CA TYR A 143 -0.24 4.75 8.66
C TYR A 143 -1.75 4.51 8.72
N ALA A 144 -2.55 5.53 9.02
CA ALA A 144 -4.01 5.42 8.98
C ALA A 144 -4.51 5.11 7.57
N ALA A 145 -3.97 5.78 6.54
CA ALA A 145 -4.35 5.60 5.15
C ALA A 145 -3.90 4.23 4.61
N VAL A 146 -2.63 3.84 4.80
CA VAL A 146 -2.13 2.54 4.30
C VAL A 146 -2.73 1.35 5.04
N CYS A 147 -3.11 1.51 6.33
CA CYS A 147 -3.82 0.48 7.06
C CYS A 147 -5.28 0.37 6.59
N ALA A 148 -5.92 1.51 6.33
CA ALA A 148 -7.27 1.55 5.77
C ALA A 148 -7.31 0.88 4.40
N ASP A 149 -6.37 1.17 3.53
CA ASP A 149 -6.27 0.55 2.22
C ASP A 149 -6.03 -0.95 2.31
N THR A 150 -5.07 -1.39 3.11
CA THR A 150 -4.82 -2.83 3.35
C THR A 150 -6.07 -3.55 3.86
N PHE A 151 -6.82 -2.96 4.79
CA PHE A 151 -8.04 -3.58 5.32
C PHE A 151 -9.17 -3.57 4.29
N SER A 152 -9.30 -2.49 3.54
CA SER A 152 -10.30 -2.34 2.49
C SER A 152 -10.11 -3.37 1.38
N SER A 153 -8.89 -3.57 0.89
CA SER A 153 -8.57 -4.54 -0.17
C SER A 153 -8.70 -5.98 0.36
N GLU A 154 -8.06 -6.29 1.47
CA GLU A 154 -7.96 -7.65 2.02
C GLU A 154 -9.27 -8.21 2.56
N LEU A 155 -10.09 -7.37 3.16
CA LEU A 155 -11.40 -7.78 3.69
C LEU A 155 -12.53 -7.45 2.73
N GLY A 156 -12.38 -6.41 1.90
CA GLY A 156 -13.36 -6.01 0.90
C GLY A 156 -13.60 -7.06 -0.16
N ILE A 157 -12.56 -7.78 -0.59
CA ILE A 157 -12.68 -8.87 -1.58
C ILE A 157 -13.55 -10.02 -1.07
N LEU A 158 -13.68 -10.19 0.25
CA LEU A 158 -14.53 -11.18 0.92
C LEU A 158 -16.01 -10.75 0.98
N SER A 159 -16.35 -9.55 0.51
CA SER A 159 -17.72 -9.06 0.49
C SER A 159 -18.64 -10.02 -0.27
N ARG A 160 -19.88 -10.18 0.20
CA ARG A 160 -20.92 -10.94 -0.52
C ARG A 160 -21.43 -10.18 -1.75
N SER A 161 -21.39 -8.83 -1.71
CA SER A 161 -21.81 -7.99 -2.83
C SER A 161 -20.72 -7.91 -3.90
N SER A 162 -21.11 -7.79 -5.16
CA SER A 162 -20.19 -7.50 -6.26
C SER A 162 -19.60 -6.10 -6.09
N PRO A 163 -18.30 -5.90 -6.29
CA PRO A 163 -17.69 -4.58 -6.24
C PRO A 163 -18.21 -3.69 -7.38
N ARG A 164 -18.17 -2.39 -7.14
CA ARG A 164 -18.55 -1.36 -8.12
C ARG A 164 -17.36 -0.47 -8.43
N LEU A 165 -17.13 -0.21 -9.71
CA LEU A 165 -16.02 0.62 -10.17
C LEU A 165 -16.27 2.08 -9.79
N ILE A 166 -15.42 2.63 -8.91
CA ILE A 166 -15.58 3.99 -8.39
C ILE A 166 -15.37 5.07 -9.47
N THR A 167 -14.54 4.77 -10.48
CA THR A 167 -14.26 5.67 -11.59
C THR A 167 -15.34 5.66 -12.68
N SER A 168 -16.36 4.80 -12.56
CA SER A 168 -17.49 4.76 -13.47
C SER A 168 -18.67 5.58 -12.93
N PHE A 169 -19.18 6.54 -13.68
CA PHE A 169 -20.34 7.35 -13.28
C PHE A 169 -21.57 6.50 -12.94
N SER A 170 -21.75 5.35 -13.61
CA SER A 170 -22.84 4.42 -13.35
C SER A 170 -22.54 3.45 -12.21
N LEU A 171 -21.37 3.53 -11.59
CA LEU A 171 -20.90 2.56 -10.58
C LEU A 171 -21.12 1.11 -11.07
N ARG A 172 -20.67 0.82 -12.31
CA ARG A 172 -20.85 -0.49 -12.92
C ARG A 172 -20.26 -1.60 -12.06
N LYS A 173 -20.90 -2.76 -12.05
CA LYS A 173 -20.37 -3.95 -11.38
C LYS A 173 -19.15 -4.46 -12.13
N VAL A 174 -18.15 -4.87 -11.38
CA VAL A 174 -16.89 -5.42 -11.91
C VAL A 174 -16.53 -6.73 -11.20
N PRO A 175 -15.66 -7.57 -11.78
CA PRO A 175 -15.14 -8.75 -11.11
C PRO A 175 -14.40 -8.38 -9.81
N ARG A 176 -14.29 -9.33 -8.87
CA ARG A 176 -13.52 -9.15 -7.64
C ARG A 176 -12.03 -9.06 -7.96
N GLY A 177 -11.33 -8.20 -7.28
CA GLY A 177 -9.91 -7.90 -7.54
C GLY A 177 -9.69 -6.84 -8.62
N THR A 178 -10.75 -6.27 -9.23
CA THR A 178 -10.61 -5.13 -10.16
C THR A 178 -10.15 -3.89 -9.40
N ASN A 179 -9.08 -3.25 -9.88
CA ASN A 179 -8.59 -1.98 -9.34
C ASN A 179 -9.69 -0.91 -9.42
N GLY A 180 -9.91 -0.19 -8.32
CA GLY A 180 -11.02 0.75 -8.21
C GLY A 180 -12.39 0.11 -7.95
N GLY A 181 -12.45 -1.21 -7.76
CA GLY A 181 -13.67 -1.92 -7.39
C GLY A 181 -13.97 -1.82 -5.90
N VAL A 182 -14.92 -0.98 -5.50
CA VAL A 182 -15.28 -0.74 -4.09
C VAL A 182 -16.53 -1.50 -3.66
N THR A 183 -16.57 -1.87 -2.39
CA THR A 183 -17.76 -2.43 -1.71
C THR A 183 -18.01 -1.69 -0.41
N ILE A 184 -19.25 -1.63 0.06
CA ILE A 184 -19.56 -1.01 1.38
C ILE A 184 -18.79 -1.73 2.50
N TRP A 185 -18.70 -3.07 2.42
CA TRP A 185 -17.92 -3.84 3.39
C TRP A 185 -16.43 -3.48 3.38
N GLY A 186 -15.84 -3.26 2.19
CA GLY A 186 -14.46 -2.78 2.06
C GLY A 186 -14.26 -1.40 2.69
N LEU A 187 -15.18 -0.46 2.46
CA LEU A 187 -15.11 0.87 3.08
C LEU A 187 -15.20 0.82 4.62
N VAL A 188 -16.10 -0.02 5.16
CA VAL A 188 -16.20 -0.24 6.62
C VAL A 188 -14.91 -0.87 7.16
N ALA A 189 -14.36 -1.86 6.46
CA ALA A 189 -13.08 -2.47 6.84
C ALA A 189 -11.93 -1.46 6.78
N GLY A 190 -11.90 -0.59 5.77
CA GLY A 190 -10.93 0.50 5.69
C GLY A 190 -11.03 1.47 6.87
N LEU A 191 -12.24 1.88 7.24
CA LEU A 191 -12.45 2.70 8.44
C LEU A 191 -11.93 2.00 9.70
N MET A 192 -12.18 0.69 9.86
CA MET A 192 -11.64 -0.10 10.98
C MET A 192 -10.10 -0.10 10.98
N GLY A 193 -9.45 -0.26 9.83
CA GLY A 193 -8.00 -0.18 9.71
C GLY A 193 -7.45 1.17 10.17
N SER A 194 -8.08 2.27 9.73
CA SER A 194 -7.74 3.62 10.16
C SER A 194 -7.93 3.80 11.68
N MET A 195 -9.04 3.33 12.24
CA MET A 195 -9.33 3.41 13.68
C MET A 195 -8.27 2.68 14.53
N ILE A 196 -7.77 1.52 14.08
CA ILE A 196 -6.70 0.78 14.78
C ILE A 196 -5.45 1.66 14.92
N ILE A 197 -5.03 2.30 13.84
CA ILE A 197 -3.86 3.18 13.85
C ILE A 197 -4.09 4.43 14.70
N VAL A 198 -5.20 5.12 14.53
CA VAL A 198 -5.50 6.36 15.27
C VAL A 198 -5.65 6.09 16.77
N THR A 199 -6.30 5.00 17.15
CA THR A 199 -6.38 4.59 18.55
C THR A 199 -4.98 4.31 19.13
N SER A 200 -4.15 3.61 18.39
CA SER A 200 -2.75 3.38 18.79
C SER A 200 -1.97 4.69 18.88
N ALA A 201 -2.20 5.62 17.95
CA ALA A 201 -1.57 6.93 17.98
C ALA A 201 -1.94 7.70 19.26
N LEU A 202 -3.21 7.77 19.63
CA LEU A 202 -3.67 8.47 20.83
C LEU A 202 -3.11 7.85 22.12
N LEU A 203 -2.87 6.55 22.15
CA LEU A 203 -2.29 5.85 23.31
C LEU A 203 -0.79 6.15 23.48
N PHE A 204 -0.06 6.36 22.39
CA PHE A 204 1.39 6.54 22.41
C PHE A 204 1.88 7.94 22.09
N LEU A 205 0.96 8.85 21.77
CA LEU A 205 1.26 10.25 21.54
C LEU A 205 1.54 10.93 22.90
N PRO A 206 2.72 11.54 23.10
CA PRO A 206 3.06 12.21 24.35
C PRO A 206 2.32 13.57 24.40
N LEU A 207 1.03 13.54 24.68
CA LEU A 207 0.20 14.74 24.76
C LEU A 207 0.69 15.65 25.90
N CYS A 208 0.68 16.97 25.66
CA CYS A 208 0.91 17.94 26.72
C CYS A 208 -0.23 17.89 27.74
N GLY A 209 0.13 17.96 29.02
CA GLY A 209 -0.77 17.96 30.16
C GLY A 209 -0.64 19.23 31.00
N GLU A 210 -1.39 19.33 32.06
CA GLU A 210 -1.31 20.49 32.99
C GLU A 210 0.08 20.66 33.58
N GLU A 211 0.81 19.57 33.80
CA GLU A 211 2.18 19.54 34.30
C GLU A 211 3.22 20.14 33.34
N THR A 212 2.88 20.25 32.06
CA THR A 212 3.78 20.82 31.02
C THR A 212 3.50 22.29 30.75
N LYS A 213 2.37 22.80 31.21
CA LYS A 213 1.93 24.18 30.98
C LYS A 213 2.89 25.18 31.65
N GLY A 214 3.30 26.21 30.90
CA GLY A 214 4.23 27.23 31.37
C GLY A 214 5.66 26.79 31.56
N ARG A 215 6.04 25.52 31.24
CA ARG A 215 7.43 25.06 31.27
C ARG A 215 8.13 25.34 29.94
N VAL A 216 9.43 25.54 29.97
CA VAL A 216 10.26 25.68 28.76
C VAL A 216 10.16 24.42 27.93
N GLY A 217 9.74 24.54 26.68
CA GLY A 217 9.50 23.39 25.81
C GLY A 217 8.24 22.56 26.17
N GLY A 218 7.36 23.10 27.02
CA GLY A 218 6.04 22.54 27.28
C GLY A 218 4.96 23.13 26.38
N GLY A 219 3.72 22.71 26.56
CA GLY A 219 2.55 23.19 25.83
C GLY A 219 1.29 23.10 26.69
N ASP A 220 0.19 23.67 26.19
CA ASP A 220 -1.10 23.63 26.86
C ASP A 220 -1.68 22.21 26.87
N SER A 221 -2.44 21.92 27.93
CA SER A 221 -3.12 20.64 28.10
C SER A 221 -4.24 20.44 27.06
N TRP A 222 -4.43 19.20 26.68
CA TRP A 222 -5.46 18.82 25.72
C TRP A 222 -6.83 18.70 26.36
N THR A 223 -7.81 19.37 25.77
CA THR A 223 -9.22 19.17 26.11
C THR A 223 -9.76 17.88 25.49
N VAL A 224 -10.85 17.35 26.05
CA VAL A 224 -11.53 16.16 25.52
C VAL A 224 -12.01 16.39 24.08
N ASN A 225 -12.55 17.58 23.79
CA ASN A 225 -13.02 17.93 22.46
C ASN A 225 -11.89 17.95 21.42
N GLN A 226 -10.73 18.51 21.77
CA GLN A 226 -9.55 18.49 20.90
C GLN A 226 -9.08 17.06 20.58
N LYS A 227 -9.02 16.20 21.60
CA LYS A 227 -8.68 14.76 21.40
C LYS A 227 -9.69 14.08 20.48
N ALA A 228 -10.98 14.32 20.70
CA ALA A 228 -12.03 13.75 19.86
C ALA A 228 -11.97 14.28 18.41
N THR A 229 -11.74 15.57 18.22
CA THR A 229 -11.59 16.19 16.89
C THR A 229 -10.39 15.59 16.14
N LEU A 230 -9.22 15.47 16.80
CA LEU A 230 -8.06 14.84 16.19
C LEU A 230 -8.34 13.37 15.85
N ALA A 231 -8.94 12.62 16.76
CA ALA A 231 -9.27 11.21 16.57
C ALA A 231 -10.19 10.99 15.35
N TRP A 232 -11.33 11.65 15.33
CA TRP A 232 -12.29 11.50 14.24
C TRP A 232 -11.77 12.07 12.93
N GLY A 233 -11.10 13.22 12.97
CA GLY A 233 -10.47 13.82 11.79
C GLY A 233 -9.49 12.85 11.14
N LEU A 234 -8.57 12.27 11.91
CA LEU A 234 -7.59 11.31 11.39
C LEU A 234 -8.21 9.97 11.00
N CYS A 235 -9.24 9.49 11.71
CA CYS A 235 -9.95 8.26 11.33
C CYS A 235 -10.63 8.40 9.97
N LEU A 236 -11.36 9.48 9.76
CA LEU A 236 -12.04 9.75 8.49
C LEU A 236 -11.02 10.03 7.38
N TRP A 237 -9.99 10.83 7.66
CA TRP A 237 -8.92 11.10 6.71
C TRP A 237 -8.23 9.80 6.26
N GLY A 238 -7.82 8.94 7.20
CA GLY A 238 -7.21 7.65 6.87
C GLY A 238 -8.14 6.75 6.05
N ALA A 239 -9.44 6.70 6.37
CA ALA A 239 -10.42 5.95 5.58
C ALA A 239 -10.55 6.49 4.15
N LEU A 240 -10.42 7.81 3.94
CA LEU A 240 -10.36 8.40 2.59
C LEU A 240 -9.13 7.95 1.80
N GLY A 241 -8.06 7.50 2.47
CA GLY A 241 -6.89 6.92 1.80
C GLY A 241 -7.25 5.70 0.96
N SER A 242 -8.07 4.78 1.47
CA SER A 242 -8.51 3.62 0.68
C SER A 242 -9.43 4.00 -0.49
N VAL A 243 -10.17 5.08 -0.35
CA VAL A 243 -11.00 5.63 -1.44
C VAL A 243 -10.10 6.26 -2.51
N LEU A 244 -9.08 7.02 -2.10
CA LEU A 244 -8.10 7.60 -3.00
C LEU A 244 -7.32 6.52 -3.75
N ASP A 245 -6.86 5.47 -3.06
CA ASP A 245 -6.20 4.33 -3.69
C ASP A 245 -7.08 3.68 -4.76
N SER A 246 -8.34 3.39 -4.41
CA SER A 246 -9.32 2.84 -5.34
C SER A 246 -9.56 3.76 -6.55
N PHE A 247 -9.54 5.07 -6.35
CA PHE A 247 -9.72 6.03 -7.43
C PHE A 247 -8.49 6.07 -8.35
N LEU A 248 -7.29 6.17 -7.78
CA LEU A 248 -6.02 6.15 -8.51
C LEU A 248 -5.83 4.81 -9.24
N GLY A 249 -6.04 3.69 -8.55
CA GLY A 249 -5.96 2.35 -9.12
C GLY A 249 -6.97 2.14 -10.24
N GLY A 250 -8.21 2.57 -10.06
CA GLY A 250 -9.26 2.44 -11.08
C GLY A 250 -9.01 3.26 -12.35
N TRP A 251 -8.23 4.34 -12.26
CA TRP A 251 -7.88 5.17 -13.41
C TRP A 251 -6.51 4.82 -13.99
N PHE A 252 -5.48 4.74 -13.17
CA PHE A 252 -4.09 4.68 -13.64
C PHE A 252 -3.49 3.27 -13.65
N GLN A 253 -4.18 2.29 -13.05
CA GLN A 253 -3.73 0.92 -13.00
C GLN A 253 -4.61 0.02 -13.86
N LYS A 254 -4.00 -0.70 -14.79
CA LYS A 254 -4.71 -1.62 -15.66
C LYS A 254 -5.11 -2.88 -14.91
N SER A 255 -6.40 -3.19 -14.91
CA SER A 255 -6.93 -4.46 -14.44
C SER A 255 -7.06 -5.44 -15.60
N VAL A 256 -6.47 -6.61 -15.45
CA VAL A 256 -6.47 -7.65 -16.49
C VAL A 256 -7.36 -8.80 -16.04
N ARG A 257 -8.26 -9.23 -16.93
CA ARG A 257 -9.19 -10.34 -16.69
C ARG A 257 -8.84 -11.52 -17.57
N ASP A 258 -8.76 -12.71 -16.98
CA ASP A 258 -8.71 -13.96 -17.72
C ASP A 258 -10.09 -14.28 -18.32
N VAL A 259 -10.11 -14.51 -19.63
CA VAL A 259 -11.37 -14.71 -20.39
C VAL A 259 -12.07 -16.01 -20.01
N ARG A 260 -11.31 -17.06 -19.66
CA ARG A 260 -11.85 -18.40 -19.37
C ARG A 260 -12.50 -18.47 -18.00
N SER A 261 -11.80 -17.97 -16.98
CA SER A 261 -12.30 -18.03 -15.59
C SER A 261 -13.13 -16.81 -15.22
N GLY A 262 -13.04 -15.71 -15.99
CA GLY A 262 -13.66 -14.43 -15.67
C GLY A 262 -13.05 -13.72 -14.47
N LYS A 263 -11.93 -14.23 -13.91
CA LYS A 263 -11.25 -13.69 -12.74
C LYS A 263 -10.22 -12.63 -13.14
N ILE A 264 -9.93 -11.74 -12.21
CA ILE A 264 -8.83 -10.79 -12.34
C ILE A 264 -7.50 -11.51 -12.13
N VAL A 265 -6.51 -11.15 -12.94
CA VAL A 265 -5.15 -11.64 -12.86
C VAL A 265 -4.30 -10.63 -12.11
N GLU A 266 -3.63 -11.08 -11.06
CA GLU A 266 -2.75 -10.26 -10.21
C GLU A 266 -1.29 -10.56 -10.51
N GLY A 267 -0.46 -9.51 -10.63
CA GLY A 267 0.98 -9.64 -10.79
C GLY A 267 1.67 -9.89 -9.46
N ASP A 268 2.67 -10.77 -9.45
CA ASP A 268 3.44 -11.10 -8.26
C ASP A 268 4.15 -9.85 -7.70
N GLY A 269 3.93 -9.55 -6.41
CA GLY A 269 4.54 -8.39 -5.77
C GLY A 269 3.99 -7.03 -6.24
N GLY A 270 2.81 -7.00 -6.88
CA GLY A 270 2.16 -5.78 -7.33
C GLY A 270 2.65 -5.24 -8.69
N VAL A 271 3.44 -6.04 -9.45
CA VAL A 271 3.90 -5.64 -10.78
C VAL A 271 2.78 -5.72 -11.83
N ARG A 272 2.99 -5.07 -12.97
CA ARG A 272 2.02 -5.01 -14.07
C ARG A 272 1.81 -6.36 -14.72
N VAL A 273 0.55 -6.66 -15.05
CA VAL A 273 0.15 -7.83 -15.83
C VAL A 273 -0.03 -7.44 -17.29
N LEU A 274 0.56 -8.21 -18.20
CA LEU A 274 0.47 -7.97 -19.64
C LEU A 274 -0.80 -8.58 -20.23
N THR A 275 -1.32 -7.94 -21.28
CA THR A 275 -2.44 -8.43 -22.10
C THR A 275 -1.95 -8.88 -23.46
N ASN A 276 -2.61 -9.86 -24.06
CA ASN A 276 -2.31 -10.37 -25.39
C ASN A 276 -2.99 -9.55 -26.51
N GLU A 277 -3.37 -8.32 -26.26
CA GLU A 277 -3.95 -7.44 -27.27
C GLU A 277 -2.87 -7.04 -28.27
N GLY A 278 -2.90 -7.60 -29.47
CA GLY A 278 -1.99 -7.22 -30.56
C GLY A 278 -1.33 -8.34 -31.37
N ALA A 279 -1.58 -9.60 -31.03
CA ALA A 279 -0.97 -10.73 -31.75
C ALA A 279 -1.67 -11.03 -33.10
N GLU A 280 -2.01 -10.04 -33.89
CA GLU A 280 -2.76 -10.24 -35.16
C GLU A 280 -1.88 -10.39 -36.41
N THR A 281 -0.55 -10.26 -36.37
CA THR A 281 0.28 -10.42 -37.57
C THR A 281 1.62 -11.10 -37.30
N HIS A 282 1.85 -12.23 -37.97
CA HIS A 282 3.05 -13.08 -37.84
C HIS A 282 4.41 -12.40 -38.09
N ALA A 283 4.46 -11.25 -38.75
CA ALA A 283 5.69 -10.50 -38.97
C ALA A 283 6.12 -9.66 -37.75
N HIS A 284 5.25 -9.39 -36.81
CA HIS A 284 5.51 -8.59 -35.62
C HIS A 284 5.84 -9.41 -34.38
N GLU A 285 5.63 -10.72 -34.37
CA GLU A 285 5.69 -11.56 -33.18
C GLU A 285 7.08 -11.51 -32.47
N HIS A 286 8.17 -11.50 -33.26
CA HIS A 286 9.51 -11.44 -32.70
C HIS A 286 9.87 -10.02 -32.19
N PHE A 287 9.39 -9.00 -32.89
CA PHE A 287 9.59 -7.60 -32.51
C PHE A 287 8.74 -7.25 -31.29
N ASP A 288 7.53 -7.78 -31.21
CA ASP A 288 6.62 -7.59 -30.08
C ASP A 288 7.12 -8.30 -28.82
N LYS A 289 7.73 -9.49 -28.91
CA LYS A 289 8.40 -10.16 -27.78
C LYS A 289 9.54 -9.31 -27.21
N ILE A 290 10.42 -8.82 -28.07
CA ILE A 290 11.56 -7.98 -27.64
C ILE A 290 11.07 -6.67 -27.02
N THR A 291 10.07 -6.04 -27.63
CA THR A 291 9.48 -4.78 -27.13
C THR A 291 8.73 -5.00 -25.81
N THR A 292 8.01 -6.12 -25.70
CA THR A 292 7.28 -6.50 -24.49
C THR A 292 8.23 -6.81 -23.34
N ASP A 293 9.30 -7.55 -23.59
CA ASP A 293 10.31 -7.88 -22.59
C ASP A 293 11.14 -6.65 -22.19
N ALA A 294 11.44 -5.75 -23.15
CA ALA A 294 12.09 -4.48 -22.86
C ALA A 294 11.18 -3.57 -22.02
N LYS A 295 9.89 -3.48 -22.36
CA LYS A 295 8.89 -2.74 -21.60
C LYS A 295 8.69 -3.36 -20.22
N ALA A 296 8.63 -4.68 -20.09
CA ALA A 296 8.52 -5.37 -18.82
C ALA A 296 9.74 -5.10 -17.92
N LYS A 297 10.96 -5.11 -18.47
CA LYS A 297 12.18 -4.76 -17.72
C LYS A 297 12.17 -3.29 -17.28
N LEU A 298 11.76 -2.37 -18.16
CA LEU A 298 11.75 -0.94 -17.88
C LEU A 298 10.71 -0.57 -16.83
N LEU A 299 9.55 -1.22 -16.84
CA LEU A 299 8.39 -0.92 -15.99
C LEU A 299 8.24 -1.91 -14.83
N HIS A 300 9.24 -2.78 -14.58
CA HIS A 300 9.17 -3.88 -13.61
C HIS A 300 7.93 -4.77 -13.78
N GLY A 301 7.46 -4.92 -15.02
CA GLY A 301 6.34 -5.77 -15.38
C GLY A 301 6.76 -7.22 -15.65
N GLU A 302 5.78 -8.07 -15.90
CA GLU A 302 6.02 -9.46 -16.31
C GLU A 302 6.43 -9.52 -17.77
N GLY A 303 7.37 -10.42 -18.12
CA GLY A 303 7.81 -10.65 -19.48
C GLY A 303 6.84 -11.54 -20.30
N SER A 304 7.09 -11.67 -21.58
CA SER A 304 6.28 -12.46 -22.53
C SER A 304 6.12 -13.94 -22.10
N HIS A 305 7.11 -14.50 -21.40
CA HIS A 305 7.05 -15.88 -20.90
C HIS A 305 5.90 -16.18 -19.94
N ALA A 306 5.45 -15.21 -19.14
CA ALA A 306 4.32 -15.38 -18.24
C ALA A 306 3.02 -15.60 -19.02
N VAL A 307 2.87 -14.87 -20.12
CA VAL A 307 1.71 -14.96 -21.02
C VAL A 307 1.70 -16.29 -21.80
N GLU A 308 2.87 -16.72 -22.27
CA GLU A 308 3.06 -17.96 -23.04
C GLU A 308 2.80 -19.20 -22.16
N LYS A 309 3.30 -19.23 -20.92
CA LYS A 309 3.08 -20.32 -19.96
C LYS A 309 1.60 -20.51 -19.61
N GLN A 310 0.84 -19.44 -19.52
CA GLN A 310 -0.59 -19.50 -19.24
C GLN A 310 -1.40 -20.01 -20.46
N SER A 311 -0.95 -19.74 -21.67
CA SER A 311 -1.56 -20.29 -22.89
C SER A 311 -1.29 -21.79 -23.05
N MET A 312 -0.10 -22.28 -22.67
CA MET A 312 0.27 -23.69 -22.72
C MET A 312 -0.37 -24.56 -21.61
N GLY A 313 -0.56 -24.02 -20.40
CA GLY A 313 -1.15 -24.74 -19.26
C GLY A 313 -2.63 -25.07 -19.41
N SER A 314 -3.28 -24.68 -20.49
CA SER A 314 -4.71 -24.88 -20.73
C SER A 314 -5.03 -26.01 -21.71
N VAL A 315 -4.07 -26.78 -22.17
CA VAL A 315 -4.27 -27.88 -23.13
C VAL A 315 -4.57 -29.23 -22.45
N ASP A 316 -4.47 -29.31 -21.11
CA ASP A 316 -4.81 -30.52 -20.36
C ASP A 316 -6.28 -30.51 -19.91
N GLY A 317 -7.13 -30.99 -20.80
CA GLY A 317 -8.55 -31.23 -20.48
C GLY A 317 -9.40 -31.57 -21.67
N SER A 318 -9.28 -32.83 -22.17
CA SER A 318 -10.20 -33.45 -23.11
C SER A 318 -10.38 -32.76 -24.47
N SER A 319 -9.39 -32.82 -25.32
CA SER A 319 -9.67 -33.04 -26.72
C SER A 319 -8.90 -34.29 -27.13
N THR A 320 -9.59 -35.28 -27.66
CA THR A 320 -9.05 -36.38 -28.43
C THR A 320 -8.15 -35.73 -29.48
N ALA A 321 -6.84 -35.73 -29.20
CA ALA A 321 -5.86 -35.26 -30.16
C ALA A 321 -5.96 -36.21 -31.36
N ASP A 322 -6.39 -35.67 -32.49
CA ASP A 322 -6.20 -36.36 -33.74
C ASP A 322 -4.71 -36.75 -33.86
N PRO A 323 -4.40 -38.01 -34.13
CA PRO A 323 -3.04 -38.45 -34.18
C PRO A 323 -2.27 -37.63 -35.25
N TYR A 324 -1.12 -37.11 -34.89
CA TYR A 324 -0.24 -36.35 -35.75
C TYR A 324 0.00 -37.16 -37.05
N ASP A 325 -0.55 -36.70 -38.17
CA ASP A 325 -0.24 -37.22 -39.51
C ASP A 325 0.82 -36.35 -40.18
N PRO A 326 2.09 -36.82 -40.30
CA PRO A 326 3.17 -36.06 -40.90
C PRO A 326 2.97 -35.79 -42.41
N LYS A 327 1.95 -36.39 -43.04
CA LYS A 327 1.62 -36.21 -44.47
C LYS A 327 0.63 -35.08 -44.73
N ASP A 328 -0.02 -34.54 -43.68
CA ASP A 328 -0.96 -33.43 -43.83
C ASP A 328 -0.22 -32.10 -44.00
N LYS A 329 0.21 -31.85 -45.25
CA LYS A 329 0.90 -30.59 -45.66
C LYS A 329 -0.02 -29.37 -45.65
N HIS A 330 -1.30 -29.53 -45.41
CA HIS A 330 -2.30 -28.44 -45.40
C HIS A 330 -2.75 -28.05 -43.99
N ARG A 331 -2.22 -28.68 -42.98
CA ARG A 331 -2.40 -28.22 -41.61
C ARG A 331 -1.57 -26.94 -41.42
N GLY A 332 -2.09 -25.87 -41.98
CA GLY A 332 -1.59 -24.54 -41.65
C GLY A 332 -1.58 -24.40 -40.13
N SER A 333 -0.42 -24.16 -39.55
CA SER A 333 -0.31 -23.78 -38.17
C SER A 333 -1.11 -22.49 -37.99
N HIS A 334 -2.39 -22.60 -37.64
CA HIS A 334 -3.24 -21.48 -37.28
C HIS A 334 -2.80 -20.94 -35.92
N PHE A 335 -1.56 -20.46 -35.86
CA PHE A 335 -1.07 -19.69 -34.72
C PHE A 335 -1.82 -18.34 -34.58
N GLY A 336 -2.60 -17.94 -35.59
CA GLY A 336 -3.34 -16.68 -35.63
C GLY A 336 -4.71 -16.69 -34.95
N ASP A 337 -5.26 -17.89 -34.61
CA ASP A 337 -6.61 -18.01 -34.04
C ASP A 337 -6.63 -18.23 -32.52
N LEU A 338 -5.51 -18.07 -31.84
CA LEU A 338 -5.48 -18.13 -30.38
C LEU A 338 -6.20 -16.88 -29.83
N LYS A 339 -7.48 -17.06 -29.50
CA LYS A 339 -8.25 -16.02 -28.82
C LYS A 339 -7.46 -15.52 -27.61
N PRO A 340 -7.40 -14.22 -27.39
CA PRO A 340 -6.67 -13.66 -26.25
C PRO A 340 -7.17 -14.30 -24.97
N THR A 341 -6.26 -14.82 -24.14
CA THR A 341 -6.60 -15.40 -22.83
C THR A 341 -6.76 -14.33 -21.78
N ARG A 342 -6.18 -13.15 -22.00
CA ARG A 342 -6.19 -12.00 -21.08
C ARG A 342 -6.67 -10.75 -21.82
N VAL A 343 -7.63 -10.06 -21.21
CA VAL A 343 -8.21 -8.81 -21.74
C VAL A 343 -8.16 -7.73 -20.66
N ALA A 344 -8.04 -6.47 -21.09
CA ALA A 344 -8.16 -5.34 -20.19
C ALA A 344 -9.62 -5.21 -19.70
N GLU A 345 -9.85 -5.17 -18.40
CA GLU A 345 -11.16 -4.95 -17.79
C GLU A 345 -11.42 -3.46 -17.56
N SER A 346 -10.42 -2.73 -17.04
CA SER A 346 -10.50 -1.29 -16.73
C SER A 346 -9.11 -0.69 -16.47
N GLY A 347 -9.06 0.65 -16.47
CA GLY A 347 -7.89 1.43 -16.11
C GLY A 347 -6.88 1.60 -17.24
N PHE A 348 -6.01 2.61 -17.07
CA PHE A 348 -4.89 2.88 -17.96
C PHE A 348 -3.63 2.20 -17.44
N ASP A 349 -2.73 1.77 -18.33
CA ASP A 349 -1.46 1.12 -17.97
C ASP A 349 -0.36 2.16 -17.70
N LEU A 350 -0.57 3.03 -16.71
CA LEU A 350 0.35 4.11 -16.34
C LEU A 350 1.15 3.78 -15.08
N LEU A 351 0.49 3.32 -14.02
CA LEU A 351 1.07 3.03 -12.72
C LEU A 351 0.91 1.54 -12.40
N ASP A 352 1.84 0.98 -11.64
CA ASP A 352 1.66 -0.32 -11.00
C ASP A 352 1.03 -0.17 -9.59
N ASN A 353 0.78 -1.29 -8.92
CA ASN A 353 0.16 -1.27 -7.59
C ASN A 353 1.04 -0.57 -6.53
N ASN A 354 2.36 -0.69 -6.67
CA ASN A 354 3.29 -0.07 -5.72
C ASN A 354 3.35 1.44 -5.91
N ASP A 355 3.31 1.89 -7.17
CA ASP A 355 3.25 3.31 -7.53
C ASP A 355 1.99 3.97 -6.96
N VAL A 356 0.82 3.30 -7.12
CA VAL A 356 -0.47 3.78 -6.60
C VAL A 356 -0.45 3.88 -5.09
N ASN A 357 0.03 2.83 -4.40
CA ASN A 357 0.14 2.81 -2.94
C ASN A 357 1.07 3.92 -2.42
N PHE A 358 2.22 4.13 -3.08
CA PHE A 358 3.13 5.20 -2.71
C PHE A 358 2.51 6.59 -2.92
N LEU A 359 1.88 6.81 -4.07
CA LEU A 359 1.22 8.09 -4.39
C LEU A 359 0.07 8.39 -3.42
N MET A 360 -0.72 7.37 -3.07
CA MET A 360 -1.76 7.47 -2.06
C MET A 360 -1.16 7.85 -0.70
N ALA A 361 -0.16 7.10 -0.21
CA ALA A 361 0.48 7.34 1.08
C ALA A 361 1.12 8.75 1.14
N PHE A 362 1.80 9.18 0.09
CA PHE A 362 2.36 10.52 -0.06
C PHE A 362 1.28 11.60 0.01
N THR A 363 0.24 11.47 -0.82
CA THR A 363 -0.85 12.45 -0.91
C THR A 363 -1.60 12.57 0.43
N MET A 364 -1.87 11.44 1.08
CA MET A 364 -2.56 11.46 2.37
C MET A 364 -1.72 12.04 3.50
N SER A 365 -0.40 11.80 3.49
CA SER A 365 0.52 12.37 4.48
C SER A 365 0.66 13.88 4.31
N VAL A 366 0.98 14.33 3.10
CA VAL A 366 1.19 15.76 2.80
C VAL A 366 -0.12 16.53 2.88
N GLY A 367 -1.20 15.95 2.37
CA GLY A 367 -2.54 16.54 2.46
C GLY A 367 -3.00 16.75 3.90
N ALA A 368 -2.72 15.80 4.81
CA ALA A 368 -3.02 15.95 6.22
C ALA A 368 -2.21 17.09 6.88
N ILE A 369 -0.93 17.20 6.54
CA ILE A 369 -0.05 18.29 6.99
C ILE A 369 -0.62 19.65 6.55
N VAL A 370 -0.96 19.78 5.27
CA VAL A 370 -1.51 21.02 4.70
C VAL A 370 -2.85 21.37 5.34
N LEU A 371 -3.75 20.40 5.45
CA LEU A 371 -5.07 20.61 6.03
C LEU A 371 -4.98 20.98 7.53
N ALA A 372 -4.12 20.31 8.28
CA ALA A 372 -3.90 20.63 9.70
C ALA A 372 -3.25 22.00 9.87
N GLY A 373 -2.27 22.36 9.05
CA GLY A 373 -1.66 23.67 9.03
C GLY A 373 -2.67 24.78 8.76
N TRP A 374 -3.54 24.58 7.77
CA TRP A 374 -4.64 25.51 7.48
C TRP A 374 -5.63 25.61 8.64
N TYR A 375 -6.07 24.47 9.19
CA TYR A 375 -7.07 24.42 10.27
C TYR A 375 -6.58 25.08 11.57
N TRP A 376 -5.29 24.88 11.90
CA TRP A 376 -4.69 25.45 13.10
C TRP A 376 -4.05 26.83 12.89
N GLY A 377 -4.02 27.34 11.66
CA GLY A 377 -3.33 28.59 11.33
C GLY A 377 -1.80 28.50 11.49
N VAL A 378 -1.23 27.28 11.43
CA VAL A 378 0.21 27.04 11.55
C VAL A 378 0.84 27.12 10.16
N PRO A 379 1.79 28.03 9.93
CA PRO A 379 2.41 28.19 8.63
C PRO A 379 3.27 26.96 8.30
N LEU A 380 3.22 26.51 7.03
CA LEU A 380 3.95 25.31 6.59
C LEU A 380 5.46 25.45 6.66
N ASP A 381 6.00 26.68 6.61
CA ASP A 381 7.44 26.92 6.81
C ASP A 381 7.93 26.59 8.22
N SER A 382 7.03 26.45 9.19
CA SER A 382 7.34 25.94 10.53
C SER A 382 7.93 24.53 10.51
N ILE A 383 7.67 23.74 9.44
CA ILE A 383 8.24 22.41 9.23
C ILE A 383 9.77 22.49 9.04
N LEU A 384 10.26 23.57 8.45
CA LEU A 384 11.68 23.78 8.16
C LEU A 384 12.38 24.59 9.26
N LYS A 385 11.62 25.23 10.16
CA LYS A 385 12.13 26.00 11.29
C LYS A 385 12.15 25.08 12.52
N ALA A 386 13.32 24.78 13.01
CA ALA A 386 13.51 23.95 14.21
C ALA A 386 13.83 24.82 15.43
#